data_bbd9a1a5c36769185ad80099c6b6eede
#
_entry.id   bbd9a1a5c36769185ad80099c6b6eede
#
_cell.length_a   1.000
_cell.length_b   1.000
_cell.length_c   1.000
_cell.angle_alpha   90.00
_cell.angle_beta   90.00
_cell.angle_gamma   90.00
#
_symmetry.space_group_name_H-M   'P 1'
#
loop_
_entity.id
_entity.type
_entity.pdbx_description
1 polymer ?
#
loop_
_entity_poly.entity_id
_entity_poly.type
_entity_poly.pdbx_seq_one_letter_code
_entity_poly.pdbx_strand_id
1 'polypeptide(L)'
;MHHSHAVRPSGGRWAAAVLWACLPLFTCGLATPFSIGFAAYWLRNVWHFVAACVYLVGIGSFTISALAYADFEDVPQPLAVMVTLGLLLSWGGGVIHAGILVPQMVRARLRATPLPPHRPMDVHKRTTSPSPPHRQRRGQPEWVGHYRVLRELGRGGQGAVYLATAPNGTRVAVKVLHDLVDETARKRFAREVDAARRVATFSTARLLDVNISGQHPYIVSEYVEGPSLEQLVKKHGPRDEDGLTRLALATAGALAAIHKAGIVHRDFKPSNVLIGHDGPRVIDFGIAKALDQVTMTTGKMVGTPPYMSPEQLSGETVGPASDVFSWASTIIFAATGRPAFGEDTVPAVFNRVLTIHPDLSPLPPALRGIVGACLNKRPDERPSASDVMLAIVH
;
A
#
# COMPACT_ATOMS: atom_id res chain seq x y z
N MET A 1 39.25 -6.55 -12.59
CA MET A 1 38.08 -6.28 -13.44
C MET A 1 36.84 -6.35 -12.55
N HIS A 2 36.35 -5.18 -12.09
CA HIS A 2 35.17 -5.11 -11.25
C HIS A 2 33.94 -4.92 -12.13
N HIS A 3 33.12 -5.97 -12.25
CA HIS A 3 31.77 -5.85 -12.84
C HIS A 3 30.84 -5.17 -11.82
N SER A 4 30.53 -3.90 -12.05
CA SER A 4 29.46 -3.20 -11.35
C SER A 4 28.11 -3.76 -11.81
N HIS A 5 27.40 -4.49 -10.94
CA HIS A 5 26.01 -4.87 -11.16
C HIS A 5 25.13 -3.61 -11.17
N ALA A 6 24.80 -3.11 -12.37
CA ALA A 6 23.80 -2.08 -12.55
C ALA A 6 22.43 -2.66 -12.20
N VAL A 7 21.79 -2.14 -11.15
CA VAL A 7 20.40 -2.49 -10.77
C VAL A 7 19.49 -2.14 -11.95
N ARG A 8 18.92 -3.16 -12.61
CA ARG A 8 17.95 -2.95 -13.69
C ARG A 8 16.64 -2.42 -13.10
N PRO A 9 16.07 -1.34 -13.64
CA PRO A 9 14.78 -0.81 -13.21
C PRO A 9 13.67 -1.83 -13.51
N SER A 10 12.68 -1.95 -12.60
CA SER A 10 11.53 -2.86 -12.77
C SER A 10 10.70 -2.49 -14.00
N GLY A 11 10.18 -3.50 -14.73
CA GLY A 11 9.43 -3.32 -15.98
C GLY A 11 8.25 -2.35 -15.87
N GLY A 12 7.55 -2.29 -14.74
CA GLY A 12 6.43 -1.37 -14.52
C GLY A 12 6.81 0.11 -14.51
N ARG A 13 8.05 0.45 -14.13
CA ARG A 13 8.55 1.83 -14.16
C ARG A 13 8.85 2.29 -15.58
N TRP A 14 9.34 1.38 -16.42
CA TRP A 14 9.52 1.64 -17.85
C TRP A 14 8.18 1.83 -18.55
N ALA A 15 7.18 0.99 -18.27
CA ALA A 15 5.85 1.10 -18.83
C ALA A 15 5.19 2.45 -18.49
N ALA A 16 5.24 2.89 -17.24
CA ALA A 16 4.69 4.19 -16.83
C ALA A 16 5.41 5.37 -17.50
N ALA A 17 6.73 5.32 -17.64
CA ALA A 17 7.50 6.37 -18.30
C ALA A 17 7.25 6.42 -19.82
N VAL A 18 7.06 5.25 -20.46
CA VAL A 18 6.69 5.15 -21.89
C VAL A 18 5.26 5.67 -22.12
N LEU A 19 4.28 5.30 -21.27
CA LEU A 19 2.91 5.80 -21.34
C LEU A 19 2.87 7.33 -21.21
N TRP A 20 3.64 7.88 -20.27
CA TRP A 20 3.78 9.33 -20.12
C TRP A 20 4.40 9.98 -21.38
N ALA A 21 5.44 9.37 -21.97
CA ALA A 21 6.09 9.86 -23.18
C ALA A 21 5.19 9.79 -24.42
N CYS A 22 4.14 8.96 -24.41
CA CYS A 22 3.16 8.87 -25.48
C CYS A 22 2.05 9.94 -25.40
N LEU A 23 1.90 10.67 -24.31
CA LEU A 23 0.88 11.71 -24.16
C LEU A 23 0.89 12.75 -25.29
N PRO A 24 2.05 13.32 -25.72
CA PRO A 24 2.09 14.22 -26.85
C PRO A 24 1.56 13.61 -28.15
N LEU A 25 1.77 12.31 -28.37
CA LEU A 25 1.31 11.60 -29.57
C LEU A 25 -0.22 11.51 -29.61
N PHE A 26 -0.84 11.04 -28.52
CA PHE A 26 -2.29 10.83 -28.44
C PHE A 26 -3.11 12.12 -28.35
N THR A 27 -2.49 13.22 -27.93
CA THR A 27 -3.15 14.53 -27.80
C THR A 27 -2.81 15.48 -28.92
N CYS A 28 -2.23 15.01 -30.03
CA CYS A 28 -1.76 15.83 -31.15
C CYS A 28 -0.91 17.03 -30.68
N GLY A 29 -0.08 16.82 -29.65
CA GLY A 29 0.80 17.83 -29.09
C GLY A 29 0.21 18.72 -27.99
N LEU A 30 -1.11 18.70 -27.73
CA LEU A 30 -1.73 19.54 -26.70
C LEU A 30 -1.21 19.30 -25.28
N ALA A 31 -0.86 18.06 -24.96
CA ALA A 31 -0.29 17.71 -23.65
C ALA A 31 1.22 17.97 -23.54
N THR A 32 1.91 18.36 -24.62
CA THR A 32 3.38 18.51 -24.64
C THR A 32 3.90 19.50 -23.60
N PRO A 33 3.40 20.75 -23.48
CA PRO A 33 3.93 21.68 -22.50
C PRO A 33 3.77 21.18 -21.06
N PHE A 34 2.67 20.50 -20.76
CA PHE A 34 2.42 19.95 -19.42
C PHE A 34 3.32 18.74 -19.10
N SER A 35 3.48 17.82 -20.06
CA SER A 35 4.33 16.66 -19.90
C SER A 35 5.82 17.03 -19.77
N ILE A 36 6.33 17.95 -20.60
CA ILE A 36 7.70 18.43 -20.52
C ILE A 36 7.91 19.33 -19.29
N GLY A 37 6.91 20.16 -18.91
CA GLY A 37 6.93 20.94 -17.67
C GLY A 37 7.01 20.07 -16.42
N PHE A 38 6.26 18.97 -16.38
CA PHE A 38 6.36 17.97 -15.31
C PHE A 38 7.76 17.35 -15.26
N ALA A 39 8.34 16.97 -16.40
CA ALA A 39 9.69 16.44 -16.47
C ALA A 39 10.74 17.47 -16.03
N ALA A 40 10.59 18.72 -16.37
CA ALA A 40 11.45 19.83 -15.95
C ALA A 40 11.47 19.99 -14.43
N TYR A 41 10.30 19.97 -13.79
CA TYR A 41 10.14 20.00 -12.35
C TYR A 41 10.79 18.76 -11.68
N TRP A 42 10.53 17.57 -12.23
CA TRP A 42 11.04 16.32 -11.70
C TRP A 42 12.56 16.18 -11.80
N LEU A 43 13.13 16.58 -12.95
CA LEU A 43 14.57 16.54 -13.22
C LEU A 43 15.33 17.76 -12.68
N ARG A 44 14.60 18.78 -12.18
CA ARG A 44 15.14 20.07 -11.74
C ARG A 44 16.04 20.72 -12.80
N ASN A 45 15.60 20.68 -14.06
CA ASN A 45 16.35 21.16 -15.20
C ASN A 45 15.63 22.34 -15.88
N VAL A 46 16.26 23.52 -15.80
CA VAL A 46 15.72 24.78 -16.34
C VAL A 46 15.53 24.74 -17.86
N TRP A 47 16.39 24.04 -18.59
CA TRP A 47 16.27 23.92 -20.04
C TRP A 47 15.00 23.21 -20.52
N HIS A 48 14.56 22.20 -19.79
CA HIS A 48 13.28 21.55 -20.09
C HIS A 48 12.08 22.45 -19.73
N PHE A 49 12.22 23.32 -18.73
CA PHE A 49 11.22 24.33 -18.43
C PHE A 49 11.09 25.35 -19.56
N VAL A 50 12.22 25.86 -20.08
CA VAL A 50 12.23 26.75 -21.25
C VAL A 50 11.58 26.08 -22.46
N ALA A 51 11.91 24.82 -22.73
CA ALA A 51 11.28 24.05 -23.80
C ALA A 51 9.74 23.92 -23.61
N ALA A 52 9.28 23.67 -22.38
CA ALA A 52 7.85 23.62 -22.08
C ALA A 52 7.14 24.96 -22.37
N CYS A 53 7.77 26.09 -22.07
CA CYS A 53 7.28 27.43 -22.39
C CYS A 53 7.20 27.65 -23.92
N VAL A 54 8.17 27.19 -24.68
CA VAL A 54 8.16 27.28 -26.15
C VAL A 54 7.00 26.49 -26.73
N TYR A 55 6.77 25.26 -26.25
CA TYR A 55 5.61 24.45 -26.66
C TYR A 55 4.28 25.10 -26.26
N LEU A 56 4.21 25.75 -25.10
CA LEU A 56 3.01 26.45 -24.64
C LEU A 56 2.67 27.64 -25.54
N VAL A 57 3.67 28.40 -25.99
CA VAL A 57 3.49 29.49 -26.93
C VAL A 57 2.98 28.99 -28.29
N GLY A 58 3.54 27.86 -28.79
CA GLY A 58 3.08 27.25 -30.04
C GLY A 58 1.60 26.82 -30.01
N ILE A 59 1.18 26.17 -28.91
CA ILE A 59 -0.23 25.76 -28.72
C ILE A 59 -1.14 26.98 -28.46
N GLY A 60 -0.66 27.94 -27.69
CA GLY A 60 -1.40 29.18 -27.40
C GLY A 60 -1.69 29.98 -28.67
N SER A 61 -0.74 30.09 -29.61
CA SER A 61 -0.95 30.76 -30.89
C SER A 61 -2.01 30.05 -31.75
N PHE A 62 -2.02 28.71 -31.76
CA PHE A 62 -3.07 27.94 -32.42
C PHE A 62 -4.46 28.20 -31.79
N THR A 63 -4.56 28.13 -30.46
CA THR A 63 -5.83 28.34 -29.76
C THR A 63 -6.39 29.74 -30.00
N ILE A 64 -5.52 30.76 -29.95
CA ILE A 64 -5.90 32.15 -30.20
C ILE A 64 -6.38 32.33 -31.67
N SER A 65 -5.67 31.73 -32.61
CA SER A 65 -6.07 31.82 -34.04
C SER A 65 -7.39 31.10 -34.30
N ALA A 66 -7.60 29.90 -33.68
CA ALA A 66 -8.86 29.17 -33.82
C ALA A 66 -10.07 29.89 -33.19
N LEU A 67 -9.84 30.75 -32.19
CA LEU A 67 -10.91 31.55 -31.56
C LEU A 67 -11.15 32.88 -32.31
N ALA A 68 -10.14 33.43 -32.98
CA ALA A 68 -10.19 34.74 -33.60
C ALA A 68 -10.67 34.71 -35.06
N TYR A 69 -10.50 33.59 -35.75
CA TYR A 69 -10.82 33.43 -37.17
C TYR A 69 -11.78 32.26 -37.39
N ALA A 70 -12.84 32.49 -38.20
CA ALA A 70 -13.84 31.44 -38.46
C ALA A 70 -13.28 30.36 -39.40
N ASP A 71 -12.45 30.77 -40.39
CA ASP A 71 -11.77 29.85 -41.30
C ASP A 71 -10.26 30.07 -41.28
N PHE A 72 -9.51 28.98 -41.49
CA PHE A 72 -8.04 29.04 -41.48
C PHE A 72 -7.46 29.86 -42.63
N GLU A 73 -8.22 30.00 -43.71
CA GLU A 73 -7.85 30.85 -44.87
C GLU A 73 -7.84 32.36 -44.57
N ASP A 74 -8.60 32.78 -43.55
CA ASP A 74 -8.65 34.18 -43.09
C ASP A 74 -7.48 34.57 -42.19
N VAL A 75 -6.67 33.60 -41.74
CA VAL A 75 -5.52 33.87 -40.89
C VAL A 75 -4.40 34.51 -41.69
N PRO A 76 -3.84 35.66 -41.24
CA PRO A 76 -2.72 36.30 -41.92
C PRO A 76 -1.55 35.34 -42.13
N GLN A 77 -0.96 35.31 -43.31
CA GLN A 77 0.09 34.38 -43.74
C GLN A 77 1.22 34.19 -42.70
N PRO A 78 1.80 35.25 -42.11
CA PRO A 78 2.86 35.06 -41.11
C PRO A 78 2.35 34.36 -39.82
N LEU A 79 1.10 34.60 -39.43
CA LEU A 79 0.48 33.95 -38.29
C LEU A 79 0.15 32.49 -38.59
N ALA A 80 -0.35 32.19 -39.80
CA ALA A 80 -0.63 30.80 -40.22
C ALA A 80 0.64 29.96 -40.26
N VAL A 81 1.76 30.49 -40.73
CA VAL A 81 3.08 29.81 -40.69
C VAL A 81 3.51 29.56 -39.27
N MET A 82 3.40 30.54 -38.37
CA MET A 82 3.79 30.41 -36.95
C MET A 82 2.95 29.35 -36.25
N VAL A 83 1.64 29.33 -36.47
CA VAL A 83 0.70 28.35 -35.92
C VAL A 83 1.05 26.94 -36.39
N THR A 84 1.24 26.76 -37.71
CA THR A 84 1.57 25.45 -38.28
C THR A 84 2.89 24.92 -37.80
N LEU A 85 3.95 25.74 -37.73
CA LEU A 85 5.25 25.37 -37.19
C LEU A 85 5.15 25.07 -35.70
N GLY A 86 4.39 25.86 -34.92
CA GLY A 86 4.18 25.65 -33.49
C GLY A 86 3.50 24.32 -33.20
N LEU A 87 2.47 23.94 -33.99
CA LEU A 87 1.80 22.63 -33.86
C LEU A 87 2.74 21.47 -34.21
N LEU A 88 3.45 21.55 -35.33
CA LEU A 88 4.38 20.52 -35.77
C LEU A 88 5.51 20.32 -34.73
N LEU A 89 6.03 21.41 -34.19
CA LEU A 89 7.06 21.38 -33.17
C LEU A 89 6.52 20.78 -31.87
N SER A 90 5.31 21.14 -31.45
CA SER A 90 4.68 20.63 -30.25
C SER A 90 4.32 19.14 -30.37
N TRP A 91 3.83 18.71 -31.52
CA TRP A 91 3.49 17.30 -31.74
C TRP A 91 4.74 16.45 -31.99
N GLY A 92 5.44 16.65 -33.11
CA GLY A 92 6.59 15.82 -33.47
C GLY A 92 7.78 16.02 -32.55
N GLY A 93 8.15 17.28 -32.28
CA GLY A 93 9.22 17.63 -31.34
C GLY A 93 8.92 17.19 -29.91
N GLY A 94 7.67 17.30 -29.48
CA GLY A 94 7.21 16.86 -28.17
C GLY A 94 7.33 15.35 -27.93
N VAL A 95 6.96 14.54 -28.92
CA VAL A 95 7.12 13.08 -28.88
C VAL A 95 8.59 12.66 -28.76
N ILE A 96 9.45 13.26 -29.60
CA ILE A 96 10.89 12.98 -29.57
C ILE A 96 11.50 13.43 -28.24
N HIS A 97 11.19 14.64 -27.77
CA HIS A 97 11.69 15.19 -26.51
C HIS A 97 11.26 14.33 -25.31
N ALA A 98 9.98 13.95 -25.23
CA ALA A 98 9.48 13.06 -24.19
C ALA A 98 10.18 11.70 -24.22
N GLY A 99 10.41 11.12 -25.41
CA GLY A 99 11.13 9.87 -25.59
C GLY A 99 12.57 9.92 -25.05
N ILE A 100 13.29 11.02 -25.29
CA ILE A 100 14.65 11.24 -24.77
C ILE A 100 14.67 11.36 -23.23
N LEU A 101 13.58 11.86 -22.63
CA LEU A 101 13.48 12.05 -21.18
C LEU A 101 13.17 10.75 -20.41
N VAL A 102 12.56 9.73 -21.05
CA VAL A 102 12.21 8.45 -20.41
C VAL A 102 13.39 7.84 -19.63
N PRO A 103 14.58 7.63 -20.23
CA PRO A 103 15.72 7.05 -19.49
C PRO A 103 16.21 7.94 -18.36
N GLN A 104 16.11 9.27 -18.52
CA GLN A 104 16.55 10.24 -17.51
C GLN A 104 15.61 10.23 -16.29
N MET A 105 14.31 10.21 -16.51
CA MET A 105 13.31 10.14 -15.44
C MET A 105 13.38 8.82 -14.66
N VAL A 106 13.61 7.70 -15.34
CA VAL A 106 13.81 6.38 -14.72
C VAL A 106 15.08 6.36 -13.87
N ARG A 107 16.20 6.98 -14.33
CA ARG A 107 17.48 7.04 -13.62
C ARG A 107 17.50 8.04 -12.46
N ALA A 108 16.81 9.17 -12.57
CA ALA A 108 16.78 10.20 -11.53
C ALA A 108 16.25 9.67 -10.20
N ARG A 109 15.29 8.75 -10.23
CA ARG A 109 14.74 8.07 -9.04
C ARG A 109 15.72 7.07 -8.39
N LEU A 110 16.68 6.54 -9.14
CA LEU A 110 17.73 5.65 -8.61
C LEU A 110 18.82 6.41 -7.86
N ARG A 111 19.03 7.70 -8.18
CA ARG A 111 20.02 8.57 -7.50
C ARG A 111 19.51 9.20 -6.21
N ALA A 112 18.22 9.17 -5.96
CA ALA A 112 17.61 9.75 -4.75
C ALA A 112 17.72 8.86 -3.50
N THR A 113 18.33 7.67 -3.59
CA THR A 113 18.62 6.81 -2.45
C THR A 113 20.14 6.79 -2.23
N PRO A 114 20.70 7.56 -1.26
CA PRO A 114 22.11 7.46 -0.93
C PRO A 114 22.38 6.09 -0.27
N LEU A 115 23.19 5.25 -0.91
CA LEU A 115 23.81 4.10 -0.26
C LEU A 115 24.81 4.61 0.77
N PRO A 116 24.82 4.09 2.00
CA PRO A 116 25.87 4.42 2.96
C PRO A 116 27.20 3.86 2.47
N PRO A 117 28.32 4.62 2.64
CA PRO A 117 29.65 4.17 2.22
C PRO A 117 30.07 2.95 3.04
N HIS A 118 30.47 1.88 2.36
CA HIS A 118 31.13 0.73 2.97
C HIS A 118 32.48 1.16 3.53
N ARG A 119 32.67 1.11 4.85
CA ARG A 119 33.98 1.11 5.48
C ARG A 119 34.55 -0.31 5.48
N PRO A 120 35.85 -0.50 5.22
CA PRO A 120 36.51 -1.79 5.37
C PRO A 120 36.47 -2.24 6.83
N MET A 121 36.27 -3.53 7.04
CA MET A 121 36.23 -4.16 8.36
C MET A 121 37.68 -4.41 8.81
N ASP A 122 38.18 -3.61 9.72
CA ASP A 122 39.40 -3.95 10.47
C ASP A 122 39.05 -4.93 11.59
N VAL A 123 39.56 -6.15 11.44
CA VAL A 123 39.55 -7.18 12.47
C VAL A 123 40.69 -6.87 13.43
N HIS A 124 40.42 -6.28 14.60
CA HIS A 124 41.10 -6.64 15.85
C HIS A 124 40.60 -5.82 17.06
N LYS A 125 40.48 -6.56 18.19
CA LYS A 125 40.32 -6.16 19.59
C LYS A 125 38.90 -5.98 20.12
N ARG A 126 38.44 -7.06 20.76
CA ARG A 126 37.44 -7.04 21.84
C ARG A 126 37.91 -6.11 22.96
N THR A 127 37.19 -5.05 23.18
CA THR A 127 37.11 -4.36 24.46
C THR A 127 35.63 -4.06 24.74
N THR A 128 35.16 -4.54 25.86
CA THR A 128 33.86 -4.31 26.44
C THR A 128 33.69 -2.84 26.75
N SER A 129 32.81 -2.16 25.98
CA SER A 129 32.31 -0.80 26.27
C SER A 129 30.81 -0.77 26.14
N PRO A 130 30.08 -0.01 26.98
CA PRO A 130 28.63 0.01 27.01
C PRO A 130 28.08 0.54 25.69
N SER A 131 26.99 -0.09 25.21
CA SER A 131 26.31 0.26 23.95
C SER A 131 25.94 1.73 23.92
N PRO A 132 26.25 2.46 22.82
CA PRO A 132 25.87 3.85 22.70
C PRO A 132 24.34 3.98 22.56
N PRO A 133 23.73 5.06 23.07
CA PRO A 133 22.30 5.28 22.97
C PRO A 133 21.86 5.32 21.51
N HIS A 134 20.76 4.62 21.20
CA HIS A 134 20.14 4.58 19.87
C HIS A 134 20.00 5.99 19.28
N ARG A 135 20.70 6.28 18.18
CA ARG A 135 20.51 7.49 17.41
C ARG A 135 19.06 7.52 16.90
N GLN A 136 18.21 8.32 17.53
CA GLN A 136 16.88 8.65 17.06
C GLN A 136 16.98 9.19 15.62
N ARG A 137 16.25 8.56 14.70
CA ARG A 137 16.12 9.09 13.33
C ARG A 137 15.43 10.45 13.41
N ARG A 138 15.99 11.49 12.81
CA ARG A 138 15.38 12.83 12.71
C ARG A 138 13.94 12.68 12.18
N GLY A 139 12.94 13.08 12.99
CA GLY A 139 11.52 13.08 12.63
C GLY A 139 10.64 12.06 13.37
N GLN A 140 11.17 11.22 14.27
CA GLN A 140 10.33 10.41 15.17
C GLN A 140 9.95 11.23 16.40
N PRO A 141 8.66 11.17 16.85
CA PRO A 141 8.26 11.76 18.11
C PRO A 141 8.96 11.02 19.26
N GLU A 142 9.38 11.72 20.29
CA GLU A 142 9.93 11.12 21.50
C GLU A 142 8.82 10.51 22.37
N TRP A 143 7.65 11.13 22.33
CA TRP A 143 6.46 10.74 23.09
C TRP A 143 5.22 10.76 22.21
N VAL A 144 4.30 9.82 22.48
CA VAL A 144 2.93 9.84 21.98
C VAL A 144 2.01 9.73 23.21
N GLY A 145 1.32 10.83 23.55
CA GLY A 145 0.66 10.92 24.85
C GLY A 145 1.66 10.74 25.98
N HIS A 146 1.42 9.78 26.86
CA HIS A 146 2.31 9.41 27.97
C HIS A 146 3.17 8.16 27.67
N TYR A 147 3.21 7.69 26.42
CA TYR A 147 4.00 6.55 25.97
C TYR A 147 5.34 7.02 25.39
N ARG A 148 6.45 6.55 25.94
CA ARG A 148 7.78 6.87 25.45
C ARG A 148 8.12 6.00 24.24
N VAL A 149 8.32 6.62 23.09
CA VAL A 149 8.63 5.94 21.85
C VAL A 149 10.06 5.37 21.89
N LEU A 150 10.19 4.09 21.58
CA LEU A 150 11.47 3.39 21.47
C LEU A 150 11.96 3.32 20.01
N ARG A 151 11.09 2.93 19.09
CA ARG A 151 11.38 2.84 17.66
C ARG A 151 10.10 2.77 16.81
N GLU A 152 10.20 3.11 15.55
CA GLU A 152 9.13 2.89 14.57
C GLU A 152 9.06 1.40 14.20
N LEU A 153 7.85 0.82 14.21
CA LEU A 153 7.55 -0.55 13.79
C LEU A 153 7.14 -0.59 12.32
N GLY A 154 6.42 0.44 11.87
CA GLY A 154 5.96 0.56 10.49
C GLY A 154 5.24 1.86 10.23
N ARG A 155 5.07 2.21 8.95
CA ARG A 155 4.35 3.39 8.47
C ARG A 155 3.53 3.02 7.25
N GLY A 156 2.27 3.44 7.22
CA GLY A 156 1.34 3.20 6.13
C GLY A 156 0.39 4.37 5.88
N GLY A 157 -0.58 4.18 5.00
CA GLY A 157 -1.54 5.23 4.65
C GLY A 157 -2.40 5.72 5.82
N GLN A 158 -2.63 4.87 6.83
CA GLN A 158 -3.46 5.19 8.01
C GLN A 158 -2.67 5.80 9.17
N GLY A 159 -1.33 5.86 9.09
CA GLY A 159 -0.52 6.38 10.18
C GLY A 159 0.81 5.68 10.36
N ALA A 160 1.45 5.93 11.49
CA ALA A 160 2.69 5.31 11.90
C ALA A 160 2.49 4.50 13.17
N VAL A 161 3.12 3.31 13.24
CA VAL A 161 3.09 2.43 14.40
C VAL A 161 4.45 2.46 15.08
N TYR A 162 4.46 2.67 16.38
CA TYR A 162 5.67 2.75 17.20
C TYR A 162 5.67 1.68 18.29
N LEU A 163 6.82 1.07 18.53
CA LEU A 163 7.10 0.41 19.80
C LEU A 163 7.33 1.51 20.84
N ALA A 164 6.61 1.43 21.94
CA ALA A 164 6.74 2.38 23.04
C ALA A 164 6.73 1.68 24.40
N THR A 165 7.10 2.43 25.42
CA THR A 165 7.03 1.99 26.83
C THR A 165 5.92 2.79 27.52
N ALA A 166 5.00 2.09 28.17
CA ALA A 166 3.99 2.65 29.05
C ALA A 166 4.62 3.15 30.37
N PRO A 167 3.95 4.00 31.17
CA PRO A 167 4.48 4.49 32.45
C PRO A 167 4.86 3.38 33.44
N ASN A 168 4.19 2.23 33.38
CA ASN A 168 4.49 1.04 34.21
C ASN A 168 5.64 0.18 33.67
N GLY A 169 6.36 0.62 32.62
CA GLY A 169 7.46 -0.11 32.00
C GLY A 169 7.06 -1.17 30.97
N THR A 170 5.76 -1.41 30.76
CA THR A 170 5.29 -2.42 29.80
C THR A 170 5.54 -1.94 28.36
N ARG A 171 5.99 -2.84 27.46
CA ARG A 171 6.11 -2.58 26.03
C ARG A 171 4.73 -2.62 25.37
N VAL A 172 4.44 -1.61 24.54
CA VAL A 172 3.17 -1.47 23.84
C VAL A 172 3.41 -1.07 22.38
N ALA A 173 2.44 -1.36 21.50
CA ALA A 173 2.40 -0.83 20.16
C ALA A 173 1.46 0.39 20.13
N VAL A 174 1.96 1.54 19.67
CA VAL A 174 1.21 2.80 19.58
C VAL A 174 1.04 3.17 18.11
N LYS A 175 -0.19 3.12 17.61
CA LYS A 175 -0.56 3.54 16.25
C LYS A 175 -1.08 4.97 16.29
N VAL A 176 -0.30 5.89 15.74
CA VAL A 176 -0.71 7.30 15.56
C VAL A 176 -1.48 7.41 14.25
N LEU A 177 -2.70 7.90 14.32
CA LEU A 177 -3.59 8.02 13.16
C LEU A 177 -3.38 9.37 12.46
N HIS A 178 -3.47 9.36 11.12
CA HIS A 178 -3.56 10.57 10.33
C HIS A 178 -5.03 11.01 10.27
N ASP A 179 -5.27 12.30 10.49
CA ASP A 179 -6.53 13.03 10.24
C ASP A 179 -7.87 12.38 10.69
N LEU A 180 -8.22 12.57 11.94
CA LEU A 180 -9.62 12.50 12.40
C LEU A 180 -10.29 13.87 12.23
N VAL A 181 -10.67 14.22 11.00
CA VAL A 181 -11.11 15.58 10.64
C VAL A 181 -12.59 15.84 10.98
N ASP A 182 -13.45 14.80 11.09
CA ASP A 182 -14.90 14.92 11.20
C ASP A 182 -15.44 14.36 12.53
N GLU A 183 -16.37 15.08 13.16
CA GLU A 183 -17.08 14.68 14.38
C GLU A 183 -17.87 13.37 14.21
N THR A 184 -18.45 13.13 13.02
CA THR A 184 -19.16 11.90 12.68
C THR A 184 -18.21 10.70 12.62
N ALA A 185 -17.01 10.90 12.06
CA ALA A 185 -15.95 9.90 12.04
C ALA A 185 -15.49 9.55 13.47
N ARG A 186 -15.34 10.56 14.36
CA ARG A 186 -14.99 10.33 15.77
C ARG A 186 -16.03 9.50 16.52
N LYS A 187 -17.33 9.77 16.31
CA LYS A 187 -18.42 8.99 16.93
C LYS A 187 -18.46 7.54 16.46
N ARG A 188 -18.23 7.29 15.15
CA ARG A 188 -18.12 5.93 14.62
C ARG A 188 -16.92 5.21 15.20
N PHE A 189 -15.76 5.86 15.21
CA PHE A 189 -14.54 5.34 15.79
C PHE A 189 -14.70 4.96 17.26
N ALA A 190 -15.33 5.81 18.08
CA ALA A 190 -15.59 5.52 19.49
C ALA A 190 -16.42 4.23 19.68
N ARG A 191 -17.46 4.02 18.85
CA ARG A 191 -18.27 2.79 18.89
C ARG A 191 -17.45 1.54 18.52
N GLU A 192 -16.57 1.63 17.51
CA GLU A 192 -15.70 0.52 17.14
C GLU A 192 -14.65 0.22 18.20
N VAL A 193 -14.11 1.23 18.85
CA VAL A 193 -13.22 1.08 20.01
C VAL A 193 -13.92 0.30 21.15
N ASP A 194 -15.15 0.68 21.49
CA ASP A 194 -15.91 0.01 22.54
C ASP A 194 -16.22 -1.46 22.18
N ALA A 195 -16.47 -1.73 20.91
CA ALA A 195 -16.62 -3.10 20.42
C ALA A 195 -15.28 -3.88 20.47
N ALA A 196 -14.17 -3.23 20.08
CA ALA A 196 -12.84 -3.85 20.07
C ALA A 196 -12.34 -4.25 21.48
N ARG A 197 -12.73 -3.53 22.51
CA ARG A 197 -12.43 -3.88 23.91
C ARG A 197 -13.08 -5.19 24.34
N ARG A 198 -14.15 -5.62 23.67
CA ARG A 198 -14.88 -6.88 23.95
C ARG A 198 -14.34 -8.09 23.18
N VAL A 199 -13.42 -7.89 22.25
CA VAL A 199 -12.82 -8.98 21.47
C VAL A 199 -11.99 -9.88 22.38
N ALA A 200 -12.21 -11.20 22.29
CA ALA A 200 -11.41 -12.17 23.05
C ALA A 200 -9.94 -12.13 22.61
N THR A 201 -9.02 -12.16 23.58
CA THR A 201 -7.60 -11.85 23.37
C THR A 201 -6.71 -13.06 23.14
N PHE A 202 -7.27 -14.27 23.03
CA PHE A 202 -6.44 -15.49 22.90
C PHE A 202 -5.67 -15.56 21.56
N SER A 203 -6.24 -14.99 20.46
CA SER A 203 -5.60 -14.93 19.14
C SER A 203 -5.60 -13.52 18.51
N THR A 204 -5.88 -12.48 19.33
CA THR A 204 -5.83 -11.08 18.90
C THR A 204 -4.94 -10.27 19.83
N ALA A 205 -4.30 -9.21 19.34
CA ALA A 205 -3.63 -8.27 20.22
C ALA A 205 -4.66 -7.44 20.98
N ARG A 206 -4.51 -7.38 22.32
CA ARG A 206 -5.42 -6.64 23.19
C ARG A 206 -5.34 -5.14 22.93
N LEU A 207 -6.49 -4.48 22.81
CA LEU A 207 -6.59 -3.03 22.87
C LEU A 207 -6.41 -2.56 24.32
N LEU A 208 -5.41 -1.70 24.57
CA LEU A 208 -5.05 -1.23 25.92
C LEU A 208 -5.57 0.17 26.19
N ASP A 209 -5.40 1.08 25.23
CA ASP A 209 -5.76 2.48 25.38
C ASP A 209 -6.10 3.12 24.04
N VAL A 210 -6.89 4.17 24.05
CA VAL A 210 -7.25 4.95 22.85
C VAL A 210 -7.41 6.40 23.24
N ASN A 211 -6.78 7.28 22.49
CA ASN A 211 -6.99 8.73 22.59
C ASN A 211 -7.43 9.26 21.23
N ILE A 212 -8.68 9.74 21.17
CA ILE A 212 -9.27 10.38 19.99
C ILE A 212 -9.30 11.90 20.09
N SER A 213 -8.87 12.44 21.25
CA SER A 213 -8.83 13.87 21.53
C SER A 213 -7.47 14.45 21.15
N GLY A 214 -7.47 15.66 20.60
CA GLY A 214 -6.22 16.36 20.25
C GLY A 214 -5.80 16.23 18.79
N GLN A 215 -4.62 16.80 18.48
CA GLN A 215 -4.08 16.89 17.11
C GLN A 215 -3.54 15.57 16.58
N HIS A 216 -3.22 14.62 17.45
CA HIS A 216 -2.63 13.33 17.08
C HIS A 216 -3.38 12.20 17.79
N PRO A 217 -4.51 11.73 17.25
CA PRO A 217 -5.22 10.59 17.79
C PRO A 217 -4.37 9.33 17.70
N TYR A 218 -4.44 8.46 18.71
CA TYR A 218 -3.67 7.22 18.73
C TYR A 218 -4.43 6.06 19.38
N ILE A 219 -4.05 4.87 18.97
CA ILE A 219 -4.50 3.59 19.53
C ILE A 219 -3.29 2.90 20.16
N VAL A 220 -3.47 2.33 21.33
CA VAL A 220 -2.44 1.54 22.00
C VAL A 220 -2.92 0.11 22.12
N SER A 221 -2.10 -0.82 21.66
CA SER A 221 -2.33 -2.25 21.76
C SER A 221 -1.17 -2.95 22.43
N GLU A 222 -1.43 -4.16 22.86
CA GLU A 222 -0.40 -5.12 23.29
C GLU A 222 0.69 -5.22 22.22
N TYR A 223 1.96 -5.13 22.65
CA TYR A 223 3.08 -5.42 21.77
C TYR A 223 3.30 -6.93 21.69
N VAL A 224 3.04 -7.49 20.52
CA VAL A 224 3.32 -8.90 20.22
C VAL A 224 4.74 -8.99 19.66
N GLU A 225 5.62 -9.66 20.39
CA GLU A 225 7.00 -9.89 19.96
C GLU A 225 7.05 -11.06 18.98
N GLY A 226 7.52 -10.78 17.77
CA GLY A 226 7.62 -11.77 16.69
C GLY A 226 7.52 -11.13 15.30
N PRO A 227 7.88 -11.87 14.26
CA PRO A 227 7.71 -11.42 12.87
C PRO A 227 6.24 -11.49 12.45
N SER A 228 5.88 -10.74 11.45
CA SER A 228 4.61 -10.99 10.75
C SER A 228 4.70 -12.30 9.94
N LEU A 229 3.54 -12.89 9.64
CA LEU A 229 3.45 -14.06 8.76
C LEU A 229 4.10 -13.78 7.40
N GLU A 230 3.93 -12.57 6.89
CA GLU A 230 4.58 -12.15 5.65
C GLU A 230 6.11 -12.19 5.74
N GLN A 231 6.67 -11.65 6.82
CA GLN A 231 8.12 -11.67 7.07
C GLN A 231 8.64 -13.08 7.28
N LEU A 232 7.88 -13.90 8.03
CA LEU A 232 8.22 -15.29 8.30
C LEU A 232 8.31 -16.11 7.01
N VAL A 233 7.25 -16.04 6.16
CA VAL A 233 7.18 -16.78 4.90
C VAL A 233 8.22 -16.26 3.90
N LYS A 234 8.42 -14.97 3.79
CA LYS A 234 9.47 -14.40 2.92
C LYS A 234 10.88 -14.82 3.32
N LYS A 235 11.13 -15.03 4.63
CA LYS A 235 12.47 -15.37 5.15
C LYS A 235 12.73 -16.88 5.18
N HIS A 236 11.71 -17.67 5.51
CA HIS A 236 11.85 -19.10 5.79
C HIS A 236 11.09 -20.00 4.83
N GLY A 237 10.37 -19.43 3.84
CA GLY A 237 9.54 -20.18 2.90
C GLY A 237 8.13 -20.49 3.44
N PRO A 238 7.34 -21.22 2.63
CA PRO A 238 6.00 -21.68 2.99
C PRO A 238 5.94 -22.46 4.31
N ARG A 239 4.76 -22.47 4.91
CA ARG A 239 4.50 -23.23 6.13
C ARG A 239 4.30 -24.71 5.81
N ASP A 240 4.78 -25.58 6.68
CA ASP A 240 4.47 -27.01 6.65
C ASP A 240 2.98 -27.26 7.00
N GLU A 241 2.52 -28.47 6.77
CA GLU A 241 1.12 -28.86 6.93
C GLU A 241 0.59 -28.58 8.35
N ASP A 242 1.34 -29.00 9.38
CA ASP A 242 0.97 -28.79 10.76
C ASP A 242 0.97 -27.31 11.16
N GLY A 243 1.99 -26.56 10.73
CA GLY A 243 2.08 -25.13 10.96
C GLY A 243 0.97 -24.37 10.24
N LEU A 244 0.58 -24.81 9.03
CA LEU A 244 -0.50 -24.22 8.26
C LEU A 244 -1.86 -24.49 8.92
N THR A 245 -2.12 -25.69 9.40
CA THR A 245 -3.36 -26.06 10.10
C THR A 245 -3.52 -25.28 11.40
N ARG A 246 -2.45 -25.19 12.22
CA ARG A 246 -2.45 -24.37 13.45
C ARG A 246 -2.67 -22.89 13.15
N LEU A 247 -2.04 -22.37 12.10
CA LEU A 247 -2.23 -20.99 11.66
C LEU A 247 -3.69 -20.75 11.21
N ALA A 248 -4.23 -21.64 10.40
CA ALA A 248 -5.61 -21.58 9.89
C ALA A 248 -6.62 -21.55 11.04
N LEU A 249 -6.51 -22.49 11.96
CA LEU A 249 -7.38 -22.61 13.13
C LEU A 249 -7.33 -21.37 14.02
N ALA A 250 -6.12 -20.92 14.41
CA ALA A 250 -5.93 -19.78 15.31
C ALA A 250 -6.47 -18.47 14.68
N THR A 251 -6.23 -18.27 13.38
CA THR A 251 -6.66 -17.04 12.68
C THR A 251 -8.14 -17.05 12.34
N ALA A 252 -8.76 -18.20 12.02
CA ALA A 252 -10.21 -18.33 11.89
C ALA A 252 -10.92 -18.06 13.23
N GLY A 253 -10.39 -18.60 14.34
CA GLY A 253 -10.89 -18.31 15.68
C GLY A 253 -10.75 -16.84 16.07
N ALA A 254 -9.67 -16.17 15.68
CA ALA A 254 -9.53 -14.73 15.87
C ALA A 254 -10.60 -13.94 15.12
N LEU A 255 -10.85 -14.27 13.84
CA LEU A 255 -11.92 -13.62 13.05
C LEU A 255 -13.31 -13.91 13.64
N ALA A 256 -13.58 -15.13 14.10
CA ALA A 256 -14.85 -15.46 14.75
C ALA A 256 -15.07 -14.60 16.01
N ALA A 257 -14.02 -14.38 16.82
CA ALA A 257 -14.10 -13.51 18.00
C ALA A 257 -14.31 -12.03 17.63
N ILE A 258 -13.66 -11.53 16.59
CA ILE A 258 -13.82 -10.17 16.06
C ILE A 258 -15.26 -9.97 15.55
N HIS A 259 -15.76 -10.90 14.74
CA HIS A 259 -17.12 -10.84 14.18
C HIS A 259 -18.18 -10.94 15.25
N LYS A 260 -17.99 -11.79 16.27
CA LYS A 260 -18.88 -11.90 17.43
C LYS A 260 -19.00 -10.59 18.21
N ALA A 261 -17.93 -9.78 18.26
CA ALA A 261 -17.95 -8.46 18.87
C ALA A 261 -18.63 -7.40 17.98
N GLY A 262 -19.10 -7.75 16.79
CA GLY A 262 -19.73 -6.84 15.83
C GLY A 262 -18.73 -6.01 14.99
N ILE A 263 -17.48 -6.46 14.91
CA ILE A 263 -16.41 -5.79 14.15
C ILE A 263 -16.10 -6.57 12.91
N VAL A 264 -15.77 -5.86 11.83
CA VAL A 264 -15.20 -6.40 10.59
C VAL A 264 -13.74 -5.93 10.50
N HIS A 265 -12.81 -6.85 10.22
CA HIS A 265 -11.37 -6.53 10.16
C HIS A 265 -11.02 -5.64 8.97
N ARG A 266 -11.61 -5.90 7.81
CA ARG A 266 -11.50 -5.12 6.55
C ARG A 266 -10.12 -5.06 5.90
N ASP A 267 -9.07 -5.55 6.54
CA ASP A 267 -7.68 -5.56 6.04
C ASP A 267 -6.92 -6.81 6.49
N PHE A 268 -7.61 -7.95 6.51
CA PHE A 268 -6.97 -9.21 6.88
C PHE A 268 -5.93 -9.60 5.81
N LYS A 269 -4.68 -9.77 6.24
CA LYS A 269 -3.55 -10.09 5.34
C LYS A 269 -2.35 -10.61 6.13
N PRO A 270 -1.34 -11.21 5.48
CA PRO A 270 -0.18 -11.80 6.16
C PRO A 270 0.63 -10.82 7.02
N SER A 271 0.66 -9.53 6.68
CA SER A 271 1.37 -8.52 7.50
C SER A 271 0.63 -8.16 8.79
N ASN A 272 -0.68 -8.48 8.88
CA ASN A 272 -1.52 -8.24 10.06
C ASN A 272 -1.71 -9.50 10.94
N VAL A 273 -0.93 -10.54 10.69
CA VAL A 273 -0.83 -11.74 11.53
C VAL A 273 0.59 -11.81 12.08
N LEU A 274 0.79 -11.57 13.37
CA LEU A 274 2.08 -11.73 14.04
C LEU A 274 2.24 -13.16 14.57
N ILE A 275 3.43 -13.70 14.42
CA ILE A 275 3.78 -15.03 14.93
C ILE A 275 4.57 -14.82 16.23
N GLY A 276 3.83 -14.71 17.32
CA GLY A 276 4.38 -14.61 18.66
C GLY A 276 4.82 -15.96 19.20
N HIS A 277 5.44 -15.94 20.37
CA HIS A 277 5.91 -17.13 21.05
C HIS A 277 4.73 -18.06 21.45
N ASP A 278 3.54 -17.49 21.75
CA ASP A 278 2.31 -18.22 22.08
C ASP A 278 1.47 -18.62 20.87
N GLY A 279 1.96 -18.33 19.64
CA GLY A 279 1.26 -18.62 18.42
C GLY A 279 0.80 -17.37 17.63
N PRO A 280 -0.06 -17.57 16.60
CA PRO A 280 -0.53 -16.47 15.75
C PRO A 280 -1.42 -15.48 16.53
N ARG A 281 -1.18 -14.18 16.30
CA ARG A 281 -1.97 -13.07 16.84
C ARG A 281 -2.38 -12.13 15.73
N VAL A 282 -3.68 -11.89 15.58
CA VAL A 282 -4.25 -10.93 14.61
C VAL A 282 -4.19 -9.54 15.20
N ILE A 283 -3.68 -8.59 14.41
CA ILE A 283 -3.51 -7.19 14.79
C ILE A 283 -4.29 -6.26 13.83
N ASP A 284 -4.44 -5.01 14.23
CA ASP A 284 -4.96 -3.91 13.38
C ASP A 284 -6.37 -4.16 12.81
N PHE A 285 -7.27 -4.81 13.56
CA PHE A 285 -8.64 -5.05 13.13
C PHE A 285 -9.51 -3.79 13.20
N GLY A 286 -10.16 -3.48 12.09
CA GLY A 286 -11.32 -2.60 11.83
C GLY A 286 -11.30 -1.14 12.28
N ILE A 287 -10.77 -0.85 13.48
CA ILE A 287 -10.95 0.42 14.21
C ILE A 287 -10.52 1.66 13.40
N ALA A 288 -9.45 1.59 12.62
CA ALA A 288 -8.97 2.73 11.83
C ALA A 288 -9.69 2.84 10.46
N LYS A 289 -10.24 1.75 9.93
CA LYS A 289 -10.90 1.74 8.61
C LYS A 289 -12.34 2.20 8.61
N ALA A 290 -13.00 2.27 9.77
CA ALA A 290 -14.26 2.99 9.90
C ALA A 290 -14.16 4.47 9.50
N LEU A 291 -12.94 5.01 9.54
CA LEU A 291 -12.64 6.38 9.12
C LEU A 291 -12.50 6.51 7.59
N ASP A 292 -12.09 5.44 6.93
CA ASP A 292 -11.78 5.45 5.49
C ASP A 292 -13.03 5.36 4.58
N GLN A 293 -14.21 5.03 5.11
CA GLN A 293 -15.45 5.03 4.30
C GLN A 293 -15.81 6.40 3.71
N VAL A 294 -15.27 7.48 4.28
CA VAL A 294 -15.40 8.84 3.73
C VAL A 294 -14.41 9.08 2.58
N THR A 295 -13.32 8.29 2.50
CA THR A 295 -12.20 8.54 1.56
C THR A 295 -12.38 7.83 0.22
N MET A 296 -13.35 6.92 0.06
CA MET A 296 -13.67 6.29 -1.24
C MET A 296 -14.15 7.34 -2.27
N THR A 297 -14.64 8.49 -1.83
CA THR A 297 -15.02 9.62 -2.70
C THR A 297 -13.82 10.37 -3.30
N THR A 298 -12.59 10.15 -2.82
CA THR A 298 -11.40 10.87 -3.29
C THR A 298 -10.50 10.08 -4.27
N GLY A 299 -10.95 8.89 -4.72
CA GLY A 299 -10.22 8.09 -5.73
C GLY A 299 -8.90 7.47 -5.24
N LYS A 300 -8.59 7.55 -3.94
CA LYS A 300 -7.45 6.85 -3.35
C LYS A 300 -7.87 5.44 -2.91
N MET A 301 -7.38 4.44 -3.64
CA MET A 301 -7.55 3.06 -3.24
C MET A 301 -6.71 2.77 -1.98
N VAL A 302 -7.39 2.45 -0.87
CA VAL A 302 -6.77 2.09 0.41
C VAL A 302 -6.86 0.58 0.59
N GLY A 303 -5.74 -0.12 0.58
CA GLY A 303 -5.65 -1.55 0.87
C GLY A 303 -4.53 -2.25 0.11
N THR A 304 -4.45 -3.58 0.30
CA THR A 304 -3.47 -4.46 -0.36
C THR A 304 -4.21 -5.35 -1.36
N PRO A 305 -4.23 -5.01 -2.67
CA PRO A 305 -5.12 -5.61 -3.67
C PRO A 305 -5.17 -7.14 -3.68
N PRO A 306 -4.06 -7.88 -3.53
CA PRO A 306 -4.07 -9.34 -3.58
C PRO A 306 -4.90 -10.05 -2.50
N TYR A 307 -5.29 -9.33 -1.44
CA TYR A 307 -6.05 -9.89 -0.31
C TYR A 307 -7.46 -9.30 -0.19
N MET A 308 -7.82 -8.32 -1.04
CA MET A 308 -9.17 -7.74 -1.06
C MET A 308 -10.19 -8.72 -1.61
N SER A 309 -11.39 -8.69 -1.05
CA SER A 309 -12.54 -9.45 -1.56
C SER A 309 -13.17 -8.78 -2.80
N PRO A 310 -13.93 -9.53 -3.61
CA PRO A 310 -14.64 -8.99 -4.78
C PRO A 310 -15.48 -7.76 -4.46
N GLU A 311 -16.28 -7.81 -3.39
CA GLU A 311 -17.15 -6.71 -2.95
C GLU A 311 -16.37 -5.47 -2.49
N GLN A 312 -15.16 -5.65 -1.91
CA GLN A 312 -14.28 -4.52 -1.61
C GLN A 312 -13.77 -3.83 -2.88
N LEU A 313 -13.47 -4.59 -3.92
CA LEU A 313 -13.01 -4.05 -5.19
C LEU A 313 -14.13 -3.38 -5.98
N SER A 314 -15.35 -3.91 -5.87
CA SER A 314 -16.55 -3.38 -6.54
C SER A 314 -17.17 -2.19 -5.79
N GLY A 315 -16.67 -1.84 -4.58
CA GLY A 315 -17.23 -0.77 -3.77
C GLY A 315 -18.57 -1.09 -3.12
N GLU A 316 -18.89 -2.38 -2.99
CA GLU A 316 -20.09 -2.89 -2.35
C GLU A 316 -19.97 -2.91 -0.82
N THR A 317 -21.02 -3.38 -0.14
CA THR A 317 -21.03 -3.44 1.32
C THR A 317 -20.04 -4.49 1.85
N VAL A 318 -19.07 -4.02 2.62
CA VAL A 318 -18.03 -4.85 3.24
C VAL A 318 -18.54 -5.40 4.58
N GLY A 319 -18.52 -6.73 4.72
CA GLY A 319 -19.00 -7.44 5.91
C GLY A 319 -18.02 -8.52 6.40
N PRO A 320 -18.44 -9.35 7.38
CA PRO A 320 -17.66 -10.49 7.88
C PRO A 320 -17.20 -11.45 6.78
N ALA A 321 -18.00 -11.67 5.74
CA ALA A 321 -17.66 -12.51 4.60
C ALA A 321 -16.45 -12.00 3.81
N SER A 322 -16.19 -10.68 3.81
CA SER A 322 -15.00 -10.09 3.18
C SER A 322 -13.72 -10.52 3.89
N ASP A 323 -13.73 -10.58 5.24
CA ASP A 323 -12.60 -11.04 6.02
C ASP A 323 -12.31 -12.52 5.81
N VAL A 324 -13.36 -13.34 5.64
CA VAL A 324 -13.24 -14.77 5.36
C VAL A 324 -12.57 -15.01 4.01
N PHE A 325 -12.88 -14.23 2.98
CA PHE A 325 -12.19 -14.27 1.68
C PHE A 325 -10.70 -13.88 1.83
N SER A 326 -10.41 -12.79 2.56
CA SER A 326 -9.06 -12.31 2.81
C SER A 326 -8.25 -13.31 3.63
N TRP A 327 -8.90 -14.00 4.59
CA TRP A 327 -8.32 -15.09 5.36
C TRP A 327 -7.89 -16.26 4.45
N ALA A 328 -8.78 -16.73 3.57
CA ALA A 328 -8.46 -17.79 2.63
C ALA A 328 -7.27 -17.44 1.73
N SER A 329 -7.24 -16.21 1.20
CA SER A 329 -6.12 -15.68 0.41
C SER A 329 -4.81 -15.65 1.22
N THR A 330 -4.90 -15.36 2.54
CA THR A 330 -3.76 -15.38 3.46
C THR A 330 -3.25 -16.79 3.75
N ILE A 331 -4.14 -17.78 3.87
CA ILE A 331 -3.76 -19.19 4.05
C ILE A 331 -3.06 -19.73 2.79
N ILE A 332 -3.54 -19.39 1.60
CA ILE A 332 -2.85 -19.76 0.34
C ILE A 332 -1.44 -19.13 0.30
N PHE A 333 -1.30 -17.87 0.68
CA PHE A 333 0.02 -17.24 0.79
C PHE A 333 0.93 -17.99 1.76
N ALA A 334 0.43 -18.39 2.91
CA ALA A 334 1.20 -19.15 3.90
C ALA A 334 1.67 -20.51 3.38
N ALA A 335 0.85 -21.16 2.53
CA ALA A 335 1.16 -22.45 1.92
C ALA A 335 2.09 -22.37 0.71
N THR A 336 2.10 -21.24 -0.02
CA THR A 336 2.78 -21.14 -1.31
C THR A 336 3.94 -20.13 -1.34
N GLY A 337 3.97 -19.20 -0.38
CA GLY A 337 4.85 -18.04 -0.40
C GLY A 337 4.47 -16.96 -1.42
N ARG A 338 3.34 -17.14 -2.13
CA ARG A 338 2.86 -16.24 -3.18
C ARG A 338 1.41 -15.83 -2.91
N PRO A 339 1.02 -14.56 -3.22
CA PRO A 339 -0.38 -14.15 -3.14
C PRO A 339 -1.28 -15.00 -4.06
N ALA A 340 -2.46 -15.39 -3.57
CA ALA A 340 -3.41 -16.25 -4.28
C ALA A 340 -3.81 -15.74 -5.67
N PHE A 341 -3.87 -14.42 -5.84
CA PHE A 341 -4.25 -13.75 -7.07
C PHE A 341 -3.08 -13.00 -7.75
N GLY A 342 -1.83 -13.32 -7.35
CA GLY A 342 -0.62 -12.67 -7.89
C GLY A 342 -0.38 -11.25 -7.37
N GLU A 343 0.72 -10.63 -7.82
CA GLU A 343 1.15 -9.29 -7.38
C GLU A 343 1.79 -8.48 -8.53
N ASP A 344 1.47 -8.83 -9.78
CA ASP A 344 2.03 -8.23 -10.98
C ASP A 344 1.49 -6.80 -11.22
N THR A 345 0.32 -6.64 -11.82
CA THR A 345 -0.33 -5.34 -12.02
C THR A 345 -1.67 -5.26 -11.30
N VAL A 346 -2.02 -4.09 -10.79
CA VAL A 346 -3.28 -3.89 -10.06
C VAL A 346 -4.50 -4.31 -10.89
N PRO A 347 -4.65 -3.93 -12.17
CA PRO A 347 -5.79 -4.39 -12.99
C PRO A 347 -5.83 -5.91 -13.19
N ALA A 348 -4.67 -6.56 -13.35
CA ALA A 348 -4.62 -8.01 -13.52
C ALA A 348 -5.00 -8.75 -12.23
N VAL A 349 -4.52 -8.26 -11.07
CA VAL A 349 -4.94 -8.79 -9.76
C VAL A 349 -6.44 -8.62 -9.56
N PHE A 350 -7.01 -7.45 -9.88
CA PHE A 350 -8.45 -7.20 -9.80
C PHE A 350 -9.26 -8.18 -10.63
N ASN A 351 -8.89 -8.33 -11.90
CA ASN A 351 -9.57 -9.28 -12.78
C ASN A 351 -9.55 -10.68 -12.19
N ARG A 352 -8.41 -11.15 -11.65
CA ARG A 352 -8.30 -12.49 -11.04
C ARG A 352 -9.14 -12.61 -9.77
N VAL A 353 -9.13 -11.61 -8.89
CA VAL A 353 -10.00 -11.62 -7.69
C VAL A 353 -11.47 -11.71 -8.06
N LEU A 354 -11.91 -11.01 -9.10
CA LEU A 354 -13.30 -10.98 -9.52
C LEU A 354 -13.73 -12.25 -10.27
N THR A 355 -12.83 -12.89 -11.05
CA THR A 355 -13.23 -13.90 -12.04
C THR A 355 -12.58 -15.27 -11.87
N ILE A 356 -11.41 -15.37 -11.19
CA ILE A 356 -10.64 -16.62 -11.16
C ILE A 356 -10.66 -17.25 -9.76
N HIS A 357 -10.75 -18.59 -9.72
CA HIS A 357 -10.49 -19.37 -8.52
C HIS A 357 -9.01 -19.78 -8.52
N PRO A 358 -8.26 -19.53 -7.44
CA PRO A 358 -6.85 -19.91 -7.37
C PRO A 358 -6.68 -21.42 -7.23
N ASP A 359 -5.48 -21.91 -7.59
CA ASP A 359 -5.10 -23.32 -7.39
C ASP A 359 -4.98 -23.63 -5.88
N LEU A 360 -5.71 -24.62 -5.41
CA LEU A 360 -5.73 -25.09 -4.03
C LEU A 360 -4.89 -26.36 -3.83
N SER A 361 -4.29 -26.91 -4.89
CA SER A 361 -3.49 -28.13 -4.80
C SER A 361 -2.32 -28.06 -3.81
N PRO A 362 -1.68 -26.90 -3.57
CA PRO A 362 -0.62 -26.77 -2.56
C PRO A 362 -1.10 -26.87 -1.11
N LEU A 363 -2.42 -26.75 -0.87
CA LEU A 363 -2.97 -26.87 0.48
C LEU A 363 -3.07 -28.35 0.92
N PRO A 364 -2.96 -28.63 2.22
CA PRO A 364 -3.35 -29.93 2.78
C PRO A 364 -4.77 -30.30 2.38
N PRO A 365 -5.06 -31.58 2.10
CA PRO A 365 -6.39 -32.03 1.71
C PRO A 365 -7.52 -31.56 2.64
N ALA A 366 -7.27 -31.57 3.94
CA ALA A 366 -8.24 -31.12 4.95
C ALA A 366 -8.62 -29.63 4.84
N LEU A 367 -7.75 -28.79 4.31
CA LEU A 367 -8.00 -27.34 4.15
C LEU A 367 -8.58 -26.95 2.79
N ARG A 368 -8.44 -27.78 1.75
CA ARG A 368 -8.85 -27.43 0.38
C ARG A 368 -10.33 -27.07 0.27
N GLY A 369 -11.18 -27.90 0.85
CA GLY A 369 -12.64 -27.70 0.77
C GLY A 369 -13.09 -26.39 1.42
N ILE A 370 -12.66 -26.17 2.66
CA ILE A 370 -13.08 -24.99 3.42
C ILE A 370 -12.45 -23.69 2.86
N VAL A 371 -11.18 -23.72 2.47
CA VAL A 371 -10.53 -22.55 1.84
C VAL A 371 -11.19 -22.23 0.49
N GLY A 372 -11.56 -23.25 -0.29
CA GLY A 372 -12.28 -23.07 -1.55
C GLY A 372 -13.64 -22.41 -1.34
N ALA A 373 -14.42 -22.85 -0.36
CA ALA A 373 -15.70 -22.26 0.00
C ALA A 373 -15.58 -20.78 0.41
N CYS A 374 -14.52 -20.44 1.17
CA CYS A 374 -14.22 -19.07 1.58
C CYS A 374 -13.89 -18.14 0.40
N LEU A 375 -13.41 -18.67 -0.73
CA LEU A 375 -13.05 -17.91 -1.94
C LEU A 375 -14.20 -17.75 -2.94
N ASN A 376 -15.43 -18.14 -2.56
CA ASN A 376 -16.59 -17.90 -3.39
C ASN A 376 -16.72 -16.41 -3.72
N LYS A 377 -17.10 -16.09 -4.96
CA LYS A 377 -17.21 -14.69 -5.41
C LYS A 377 -18.37 -13.96 -4.75
N ARG A 378 -19.45 -14.66 -4.48
CA ARG A 378 -20.62 -14.15 -3.77
C ARG A 378 -20.41 -14.22 -2.25
N PRO A 379 -20.53 -13.09 -1.52
CA PRO A 379 -20.33 -13.06 -0.07
C PRO A 379 -21.29 -13.96 0.72
N ASP A 380 -22.54 -14.08 0.25
CA ASP A 380 -23.62 -14.87 0.86
C ASP A 380 -23.39 -16.39 0.75
N GLU A 381 -22.51 -16.83 -0.14
CA GLU A 381 -22.17 -18.26 -0.31
C GLU A 381 -20.93 -18.66 0.50
N ARG A 382 -20.29 -17.73 1.22
CA ARG A 382 -19.13 -18.02 2.06
C ARG A 382 -19.56 -18.47 3.46
N PRO A 383 -18.85 -19.43 4.07
CA PRO A 383 -19.09 -19.81 5.47
C PRO A 383 -18.74 -18.65 6.41
N SER A 384 -19.33 -18.65 7.61
CA SER A 384 -18.88 -17.74 8.67
C SER A 384 -17.48 -18.15 9.21
N ALA A 385 -16.76 -17.22 9.85
CA ALA A 385 -15.46 -17.54 10.47
C ALA A 385 -15.60 -18.64 11.55
N SER A 386 -16.74 -18.75 12.22
CA SER A 386 -17.03 -19.82 13.18
C SER A 386 -17.18 -21.18 12.49
N ASP A 387 -17.87 -21.22 11.34
CA ASP A 387 -18.02 -22.45 10.55
C ASP A 387 -16.68 -22.91 9.99
N VAL A 388 -15.85 -21.95 9.53
CA VAL A 388 -14.46 -22.22 9.08
C VAL A 388 -13.65 -22.87 10.20
N MET A 389 -13.69 -22.29 11.42
CA MET A 389 -12.97 -22.84 12.57
C MET A 389 -13.43 -24.28 12.90
N LEU A 390 -14.74 -24.53 12.89
CA LEU A 390 -15.31 -25.86 13.16
C LEU A 390 -14.92 -26.87 12.07
N ALA A 391 -14.95 -26.48 10.80
CA ALA A 391 -14.58 -27.35 9.69
C ALA A 391 -13.09 -27.74 9.66
N ILE A 392 -12.20 -26.98 10.31
CA ILE A 392 -10.78 -27.32 10.43
C ILE A 392 -10.55 -28.37 11.54
N VAL A 393 -11.42 -28.39 12.57
CA VAL A 393 -11.29 -29.29 13.74
C VAL A 393 -11.88 -30.67 13.44
N HIS A 394 -12.87 -30.76 12.53
CA HIS A 394 -13.55 -32.01 12.14
C HIS A 394 -12.99 -32.57 10.84
#